data_3c16392aed1fcfb310a85f1be5ccf3b0
#
_entry.id   3c16392aed1fcfb310a85f1be5ccf3b0
#
_cell.length_a   1.000
_cell.length_b   1.000
_cell.length_c   1.000
_cell.angle_alpha   90.00
_cell.angle_beta   90.00
_cell.angle_gamma   90.00
#
_symmetry.space_group_name_H-M   'P 1'
#
loop_
_entity.id
_entity.type
_entity.pdbx_description
1 polymer ?
#
loop_
_entity_poly.entity_id
_entity_poly.type
_entity_poly.pdbx_seq_one_letter_code
_entity_poly.pdbx_strand_id
1 'polypeptide(L)'
;CEVKEVIELSKDNLFVTCNGIEKITVQEWLPEKYYPKAVIRSSAIDSSKKRDCERIDKIVDEIGKCYSFISDLRDMNLPRPNSHELAALTLYQLSDLAPLGQMNRYRLLESENLDNLEETLYSLLVDEREMLEGLLRLRNSDNN
;
A
#
# COMPACT_ATOMS: atom_id res chain seq x y z
N CYS A 1 7.81 13.25 6.91
CA CYS A 1 6.34 13.46 6.99
C CYS A 1 6.04 14.90 7.40
N GLU A 2 4.83 15.33 7.09
CA GLU A 2 4.28 16.63 7.51
C GLU A 2 3.15 16.37 8.51
N VAL A 3 3.22 17.00 9.68
CA VAL A 3 2.14 16.93 10.68
C VAL A 3 0.97 17.78 10.20
N LYS A 4 -0.21 17.17 10.07
CA LYS A 4 -1.45 17.85 9.65
C LYS A 4 -2.32 18.25 10.83
N GLU A 5 -2.37 17.42 11.83
CA GLU A 5 -3.24 17.63 12.99
C GLU A 5 -2.61 17.00 14.23
N VAL A 6 -2.78 17.67 15.36
CA VAL A 6 -2.41 17.16 16.68
C VAL A 6 -3.60 17.32 17.59
N ILE A 7 -4.10 16.23 18.13
CA ILE A 7 -5.22 16.20 19.10
C ILE A 7 -4.67 15.69 20.43
N GLU A 8 -4.81 16.49 21.48
CA GLU A 8 -4.48 16.07 22.83
C GLU A 8 -5.63 15.21 23.40
N LEU A 9 -5.36 13.92 23.60
CA LEU A 9 -6.34 12.98 24.15
C LEU A 9 -6.32 12.98 25.68
N SER A 10 -5.15 13.19 26.29
CA SER A 10 -4.93 13.34 27.71
C SER A 10 -3.58 14.03 27.95
N LYS A 11 -3.26 14.34 29.21
CA LYS A 11 -2.04 15.08 29.59
C LYS A 11 -0.74 14.49 29.00
N ASP A 12 -0.72 13.16 28.75
CA ASP A 12 0.47 12.44 28.27
C ASP A 12 0.25 11.71 26.93
N ASN A 13 -0.92 11.88 26.30
CA ASN A 13 -1.27 11.18 25.06
C ASN A 13 -1.71 12.16 23.98
N LEU A 14 -1.01 12.12 22.85
CA LEU A 14 -1.33 12.89 21.66
C LEU A 14 -1.74 11.95 20.52
N PHE A 15 -2.79 12.34 19.79
CA PHE A 15 -3.07 11.76 18.48
C PHE A 15 -2.53 12.69 17.41
N VAL A 16 -1.69 12.17 16.52
CA VAL A 16 -1.03 12.97 15.50
C VAL A 16 -1.35 12.38 14.12
N THR A 17 -1.94 13.20 13.26
CA THR A 17 -2.15 12.87 11.86
C THR A 17 -0.99 13.41 11.03
N CYS A 18 -0.33 12.54 10.27
CA CYS A 18 0.81 12.89 9.45
C CYS A 18 0.60 12.47 7.99
N ASN A 19 1.06 13.31 7.07
CA ASN A 19 1.22 12.92 5.67
C ASN A 19 2.66 12.52 5.37
N GLY A 20 2.84 11.41 4.67
CA GLY A 20 4.13 11.05 4.08
C GLY A 20 4.48 12.03 2.95
N ILE A 21 5.69 12.58 2.97
CA ILE A 21 6.17 13.52 1.93
C ILE A 21 7.08 12.79 0.95
N GLU A 22 8.02 12.02 1.49
CA GLU A 22 9.00 11.30 0.69
C GLU A 22 9.53 10.07 1.41
N LYS A 23 10.06 9.13 0.63
CA LYS A 23 10.81 7.99 1.15
C LYS A 23 12.24 8.41 1.44
N ILE A 24 12.71 8.06 2.62
CA ILE A 24 14.09 8.30 3.05
C ILE A 24 14.73 6.98 3.48
N THR A 25 16.07 6.92 3.36
CA THR A 25 16.88 5.87 3.95
C THR A 25 17.75 6.48 5.03
N VAL A 26 17.71 5.92 6.24
CA VAL A 26 18.61 6.31 7.33
C VAL A 26 19.99 5.72 7.02
N GLN A 27 20.98 6.59 6.88
CA GLN A 27 22.38 6.19 6.66
C GLN A 27 23.12 6.00 7.99
N GLU A 28 22.88 6.89 8.94
CA GLU A 28 23.57 6.87 10.22
C GLU A 28 22.69 7.49 11.30
N TRP A 29 22.62 6.85 12.47
CA TRP A 29 22.02 7.44 13.66
C TRP A 29 23.03 8.28 14.41
N LEU A 30 22.70 9.54 14.67
CA LEU A 30 23.56 10.44 15.40
C LEU A 30 23.32 10.30 16.90
N PRO A 31 24.41 10.28 17.73
CA PRO A 31 24.28 10.22 19.19
C PRO A 31 23.74 11.54 19.73
N GLU A 32 22.47 11.57 20.08
CA GLU A 32 21.82 12.73 20.69
C GLU A 32 21.15 12.39 22.01
N LYS A 33 21.09 13.40 22.92
CA LYS A 33 20.66 13.18 24.30
C LYS A 33 19.15 13.26 24.51
N TYR A 34 18.39 13.97 23.67
CA TYR A 34 16.98 14.31 23.94
C TYR A 34 16.00 13.79 22.88
N TYR A 35 16.39 13.67 21.64
CA TYR A 35 15.57 13.13 20.55
C TYR A 35 16.45 12.48 19.49
N PRO A 36 15.96 11.42 18.86
CA PRO A 36 16.74 10.72 17.83
C PRO A 36 16.96 11.61 16.61
N LYS A 37 18.23 11.67 16.16
CA LYS A 37 18.64 12.32 14.90
C LYS A 37 19.36 11.32 14.02
N ALA A 38 19.25 11.51 12.72
CA ALA A 38 19.91 10.67 11.74
C ALA A 38 20.37 11.45 10.52
N VAL A 39 21.44 10.99 9.91
CA VAL A 39 21.78 11.35 8.54
C VAL A 39 20.88 10.55 7.62
N ILE A 40 20.14 11.24 6.78
CA ILE A 40 19.18 10.61 5.87
C ILE A 40 19.60 10.84 4.41
N ARG A 41 19.28 9.88 3.57
CA ARG A 41 19.33 10.01 2.11
C ARG A 41 17.89 10.03 1.59
N SER A 42 17.54 11.08 0.84
CA SER A 42 16.29 11.10 0.09
C SER A 42 16.35 10.04 -1.01
N SER A 43 15.34 9.20 -1.06
CA SER A 43 15.12 8.26 -2.17
C SER A 43 14.11 8.88 -3.12
N ALA A 44 14.47 10.02 -3.72
CA ALA A 44 13.65 10.64 -4.76
C ALA A 44 13.48 9.61 -5.89
N ILE A 45 12.32 9.04 -5.97
CA ILE A 45 11.99 8.12 -7.07
C ILE A 45 11.70 9.01 -8.27
N ASP A 46 12.46 8.80 -9.33
CA ASP A 46 12.31 9.50 -10.58
C ASP A 46 10.91 9.18 -11.18
N SER A 47 9.96 10.07 -10.92
CA SER A 47 8.59 9.98 -11.43
C SER A 47 8.49 10.30 -12.93
N SER A 48 9.60 10.67 -13.57
CA SER A 48 9.66 11.02 -15.00
C SER A 48 9.66 9.80 -15.93
N LYS A 49 9.93 8.59 -15.42
CA LYS A 49 9.83 7.37 -16.23
C LYS A 49 8.41 7.16 -16.75
N LYS A 50 8.28 7.06 -18.06
CA LYS A 50 7.06 6.72 -18.75
C LYS A 50 6.57 5.35 -18.23
N ARG A 51 5.39 5.32 -17.65
CA ARG A 51 4.80 4.10 -17.11
C ARG A 51 4.48 3.12 -18.22
N ASP A 52 4.66 1.85 -17.97
CA ASP A 52 4.12 0.79 -18.80
C ASP A 52 2.61 0.68 -18.53
N CYS A 53 1.80 1.23 -19.44
CA CYS A 53 0.34 1.22 -19.30
C CYS A 53 -0.19 -0.20 -19.15
N GLU A 54 0.38 -1.18 -19.86
CA GLU A 54 -0.07 -2.57 -19.80
C GLU A 54 0.11 -3.19 -18.41
N ARG A 55 1.21 -2.86 -17.74
CA ARG A 55 1.45 -3.35 -16.37
C ARG A 55 0.55 -2.69 -15.35
N ILE A 56 0.31 -1.39 -15.48
CA ILE A 56 -0.64 -0.68 -14.61
C ILE A 56 -2.05 -1.26 -14.76
N ASP A 57 -2.48 -1.53 -15.99
CA ASP A 57 -3.79 -2.15 -16.24
C ASP A 57 -3.91 -3.53 -15.57
N LYS A 58 -2.85 -4.34 -15.56
CA LYS A 58 -2.81 -5.63 -14.85
C LYS A 58 -2.94 -5.43 -13.33
N ILE A 59 -2.24 -4.46 -12.74
CA ILE A 59 -2.35 -4.15 -11.30
C ILE A 59 -3.78 -3.71 -10.95
N VAL A 60 -4.35 -2.83 -11.75
CA VAL A 60 -5.73 -2.34 -11.58
C VAL A 60 -6.74 -3.49 -11.64
N ASP A 61 -6.57 -4.42 -12.57
CA ASP A 61 -7.41 -5.60 -12.73
C ASP A 61 -7.31 -6.53 -11.51
N GLU A 62 -6.09 -6.80 -11.01
CA GLU A 62 -5.91 -7.63 -9.81
C GLU A 62 -6.49 -6.96 -8.55
N ILE A 63 -6.36 -5.64 -8.38
CA ILE A 63 -7.03 -4.90 -7.30
C ILE A 63 -8.55 -5.13 -7.39
N GLY A 64 -9.12 -4.96 -8.57
CA GLY A 64 -10.55 -5.14 -8.79
C GLY A 64 -11.04 -6.57 -8.45
N LYS A 65 -10.27 -7.59 -8.82
CA LYS A 65 -10.55 -9.01 -8.48
C LYS A 65 -10.50 -9.24 -6.96
N CYS A 66 -9.49 -8.73 -6.28
CA CYS A 66 -9.39 -8.84 -4.82
C CYS A 66 -10.61 -8.22 -4.12
N TYR A 67 -11.03 -7.02 -4.53
CA TYR A 67 -12.23 -6.37 -3.98
C TYR A 67 -13.49 -7.19 -4.24
N SER A 68 -13.60 -7.83 -5.42
CA SER A 68 -14.71 -8.73 -5.72
C SER A 68 -14.77 -9.90 -4.75
N PHE A 69 -13.65 -10.61 -4.55
CA PHE A 69 -13.59 -11.74 -3.63
C PHE A 69 -13.85 -11.34 -2.17
N ILE A 70 -13.35 -10.19 -1.73
CA ILE A 70 -13.62 -9.67 -0.37
C ILE A 70 -15.12 -9.36 -0.22
N SER A 71 -15.73 -8.76 -1.24
CA SER A 71 -17.19 -8.50 -1.27
C SER A 71 -17.99 -9.80 -1.12
N ASP A 72 -17.61 -10.82 -1.88
CA ASP A 72 -18.28 -12.13 -1.86
C ASP A 72 -18.06 -12.84 -0.50
N LEU A 73 -16.84 -12.79 0.05
CA LEU A 73 -16.51 -13.39 1.36
C LEU A 73 -17.25 -12.75 2.53
N ARG A 74 -17.51 -11.44 2.45
CA ARG A 74 -18.18 -10.70 3.53
C ARG A 74 -19.67 -10.55 3.36
N ASP A 75 -20.25 -11.04 2.27
CA ASP A 75 -21.65 -10.79 1.87
C ASP A 75 -21.98 -9.28 1.89
N MET A 76 -21.02 -8.45 1.53
CA MET A 76 -21.12 -6.99 1.54
C MET A 76 -20.95 -6.44 0.13
N ASN A 77 -21.82 -5.53 -0.27
CA ASN A 77 -21.61 -4.82 -1.52
C ASN A 77 -20.56 -3.70 -1.32
N LEU A 78 -19.27 -4.07 -1.39
CA LEU A 78 -18.20 -3.10 -1.33
C LEU A 78 -18.14 -2.29 -2.62
N PRO A 79 -18.01 -0.96 -2.55
CA PRO A 79 -17.83 -0.14 -3.74
C PRO A 79 -16.54 -0.59 -4.44
N ARG A 80 -16.68 -1.08 -5.67
CA ARG A 80 -15.51 -1.42 -6.49
C ARG A 80 -14.87 -0.14 -6.97
N PRO A 81 -13.56 0.03 -6.80
CA PRO A 81 -12.88 1.16 -7.37
C PRO A 81 -13.06 1.15 -8.90
N ASN A 82 -13.35 2.29 -9.48
CA ASN A 82 -13.47 2.43 -10.92
C ASN A 82 -12.10 2.22 -11.57
N SER A 83 -11.97 1.27 -12.47
CA SER A 83 -10.70 0.93 -13.14
C SER A 83 -10.09 2.15 -13.86
N HIS A 84 -10.92 3.02 -14.43
CA HIS A 84 -10.45 4.23 -15.10
C HIS A 84 -9.87 5.26 -14.12
N GLU A 85 -10.45 5.39 -12.93
CA GLU A 85 -9.93 6.24 -11.85
C GLU A 85 -8.64 5.65 -11.28
N LEU A 86 -8.58 4.34 -11.07
CA LEU A 86 -7.36 3.66 -10.60
C LEU A 86 -6.19 3.82 -11.58
N ALA A 87 -6.42 3.71 -12.88
CA ALA A 87 -5.37 3.84 -13.88
C ALA A 87 -4.73 5.26 -13.91
N ALA A 88 -5.44 6.27 -13.42
CA ALA A 88 -4.92 7.63 -13.28
C ALA A 88 -4.04 7.84 -12.04
N LEU A 89 -4.06 6.90 -11.08
CA LEU A 89 -3.33 7.00 -9.82
C LEU A 89 -1.84 6.67 -9.97
N THR A 90 -1.03 7.19 -9.07
CA THR A 90 0.37 6.79 -8.95
C THR A 90 0.51 5.38 -8.40
N LEU A 91 1.66 4.71 -8.60
CA LEU A 91 1.91 3.39 -8.00
C LEU A 91 1.79 3.39 -6.47
N TYR A 92 2.20 4.48 -5.80
CA TYR A 92 2.03 4.62 -4.36
C TYR A 92 0.56 4.71 -3.95
N GLN A 93 -0.25 5.44 -4.70
CA GLN A 93 -1.69 5.51 -4.45
C GLN A 93 -2.38 4.17 -4.73
N LEU A 94 -1.96 3.45 -5.79
CA LEU A 94 -2.43 2.08 -6.04
C LEU A 94 -2.02 1.12 -4.91
N SER A 95 -0.79 1.25 -4.40
CA SER A 95 -0.31 0.46 -3.26
C SER A 95 -1.10 0.72 -1.98
N ASP A 96 -1.55 1.95 -1.76
CA ASP A 96 -2.37 2.32 -0.60
C ASP A 96 -3.79 1.76 -0.70
N LEU A 97 -4.36 1.76 -1.91
CA LEU A 97 -5.68 1.19 -2.19
C LEU A 97 -5.69 -0.33 -2.28
N ALA A 98 -4.53 -0.96 -2.52
CA ALA A 98 -4.42 -2.41 -2.58
C ALA A 98 -4.84 -3.04 -1.24
N PRO A 99 -5.70 -4.07 -1.24
CA PRO A 99 -6.20 -4.71 -0.03
C PRO A 99 -5.15 -5.65 0.58
N LEU A 100 -3.95 -5.13 0.80
CA LEU A 100 -2.81 -5.86 1.33
C LEU A 100 -2.67 -5.70 2.84
N GLY A 101 -2.26 -6.77 3.50
CA GLY A 101 -1.92 -6.75 4.93
C GLY A 101 -0.70 -5.87 5.22
N GLN A 102 -0.54 -5.47 6.48
CA GLN A 102 0.49 -4.53 6.93
C GLN A 102 1.91 -4.97 6.54
N MET A 103 2.24 -6.26 6.68
CA MET A 103 3.57 -6.78 6.31
C MET A 103 3.86 -6.65 4.82
N ASN A 104 2.87 -6.87 3.96
CA ASN A 104 3.01 -6.70 2.52
C ASN A 104 3.18 -5.22 2.15
N ARG A 105 2.51 -4.30 2.86
CA ARG A 105 2.72 -2.85 2.71
C ARG A 105 4.15 -2.44 3.08
N TYR A 106 4.76 -3.04 4.11
CA TYR A 106 6.18 -2.81 4.43
C TYR A 106 7.11 -3.27 3.30
N ARG A 107 6.85 -4.44 2.69
CA ARG A 107 7.62 -4.92 1.54
C ARG A 107 7.59 -3.93 0.37
N LEU A 108 6.43 -3.30 0.12
CA LEU A 108 6.33 -2.27 -0.92
C LEU A 108 7.18 -1.04 -0.58
N LEU A 109 7.25 -0.65 0.70
CA LEU A 109 8.10 0.47 1.13
C LEU A 109 9.60 0.16 1.03
N GLU A 110 10.00 -1.12 1.06
CA GLU A 110 11.39 -1.55 0.89
C GLU A 110 11.85 -1.51 -0.57
N SER A 111 10.94 -1.40 -1.54
CA SER A 111 11.28 -1.36 -2.97
C SER A 111 12.25 -0.21 -3.27
N GLU A 112 13.35 -0.52 -3.95
CA GLU A 112 14.43 0.46 -4.20
C GLU A 112 14.08 1.45 -5.32
N ASN A 113 13.25 1.04 -6.26
CA ASN A 113 12.86 1.83 -7.43
C ASN A 113 11.42 1.51 -7.85
N LEU A 114 10.89 2.26 -8.86
CA LEU A 114 9.52 2.09 -9.33
C LEU A 114 9.29 0.74 -10.00
N ASP A 115 10.27 0.22 -10.73
CA ASP A 115 10.14 -1.06 -11.43
C ASP A 115 9.98 -2.20 -10.40
N ASN A 116 10.80 -2.18 -9.32
CA ASN A 116 10.69 -3.13 -8.22
C ASN A 116 9.37 -2.96 -7.44
N LEU A 117 8.92 -1.73 -7.23
CA LEU A 117 7.65 -1.45 -6.57
C LEU A 117 6.47 -2.03 -7.38
N GLU A 118 6.48 -1.83 -8.70
CA GLU A 118 5.46 -2.32 -9.61
C GLU A 118 5.42 -3.85 -9.63
N GLU A 119 6.57 -4.50 -9.78
CA GLU A 119 6.68 -5.96 -9.78
C GLU A 119 6.26 -6.57 -8.45
N THR A 120 6.71 -5.98 -7.34
CA THR A 120 6.36 -6.42 -5.99
C THR A 120 4.87 -6.25 -5.74
N LEU A 121 4.28 -5.10 -6.11
CA LEU A 121 2.85 -4.84 -5.94
C LEU A 121 2.02 -5.86 -6.73
N TYR A 122 2.37 -6.10 -7.99
CA TYR A 122 1.67 -7.08 -8.82
C TYR A 122 1.75 -8.50 -8.22
N SER A 123 2.94 -8.95 -7.83
CA SER A 123 3.13 -10.27 -7.21
C SER A 123 2.29 -10.42 -5.93
N LEU A 124 2.33 -9.43 -5.04
CA LEU A 124 1.56 -9.47 -3.79
C LEU A 124 0.04 -9.47 -4.02
N LEU A 125 -0.44 -8.79 -5.06
CA LEU A 125 -1.85 -8.81 -5.42
C LEU A 125 -2.30 -10.16 -5.97
N VAL A 126 -1.45 -10.82 -6.77
CA VAL A 126 -1.71 -12.19 -7.26
C VAL A 126 -1.79 -13.17 -6.09
N ASP A 127 -0.84 -13.12 -5.16
CA ASP A 127 -0.83 -13.96 -3.96
C ASP A 127 -2.09 -13.72 -3.11
N GLU A 128 -2.47 -12.46 -2.89
CA GLU A 128 -3.66 -12.09 -2.13
C GLU A 128 -4.94 -12.60 -2.80
N ARG A 129 -5.05 -12.45 -4.12
CA ARG A 129 -6.17 -12.96 -4.91
C ARG A 129 -6.30 -14.48 -4.78
N GLU A 130 -5.18 -15.21 -4.90
CA GLU A 130 -5.19 -16.68 -4.79
C GLU A 130 -5.61 -17.14 -3.39
N MET A 131 -5.16 -16.45 -2.35
CA MET A 131 -5.58 -16.70 -0.97
C MET A 131 -7.09 -16.45 -0.81
N LEU A 132 -7.60 -15.32 -1.28
CA LEU A 132 -9.03 -14.97 -1.18
C LEU A 132 -9.91 -15.97 -1.96
N GLU A 133 -9.48 -16.38 -3.15
CA GLU A 133 -10.18 -17.40 -3.95
C GLU A 133 -10.21 -18.74 -3.21
N GLY A 134 -9.10 -19.14 -2.58
CA GLY A 134 -9.02 -20.35 -1.75
C GLY A 134 -10.01 -20.31 -0.57
N LEU A 135 -10.08 -19.18 0.13
CA LEU A 135 -11.03 -18.98 1.23
C LEU A 135 -12.48 -19.07 0.76
N LEU A 136 -12.80 -18.50 -0.39
CA LEU A 136 -14.15 -18.55 -0.96
C LEU A 136 -14.55 -19.99 -1.34
N ARG A 137 -13.62 -20.77 -1.90
CA ARG A 137 -13.86 -22.20 -2.20
C ARG A 137 -14.13 -23.02 -0.93
N LEU A 138 -13.35 -22.80 0.15
CA LEU A 138 -13.58 -23.48 1.43
C LEU A 138 -14.96 -23.14 2.00
N ARG A 139 -15.32 -21.85 2.04
CA ARG A 139 -16.64 -21.43 2.52
C ARG A 139 -17.79 -22.08 1.75
N ASN A 140 -17.66 -22.20 0.43
CA ASN A 140 -18.69 -22.81 -0.41
C ASN A 140 -18.77 -24.33 -0.22
N SER A 141 -17.67 -24.99 0.16
CA SER A 141 -17.66 -26.42 0.46
C SER A 141 -18.32 -26.76 1.80
N ASP A 142 -18.20 -25.87 2.79
CA ASP A 142 -18.80 -26.06 4.12
C ASP A 142 -20.32 -25.79 4.14
N ASN A 143 -20.86 -25.15 3.10
CA ASN A 143 -22.29 -24.83 2.96
C ASN A 143 -23.08 -25.85 2.10
N ASN A 144 -22.42 -26.91 1.59
CA ASN A 144 -23.03 -28.04 0.86
C ASN A 144 -22.99 -29.31 1.70
#